data_b4e8770d141c5fc001f25db11ec91432
#
_entry.id   b4e8770d141c5fc001f25db11ec91432
#
_cell.length_a   1.000
_cell.length_b   1.000
_cell.length_c   1.000
_cell.angle_alpha   90.00
_cell.angle_beta   90.00
_cell.angle_gamma   90.00
#
_symmetry.space_group_name_H-M   'P 1'
#
loop_
_entity.id
_entity.type
_entity.pdbx_description
1 polymer ?
#
loop_
_entity_poly.entity_id
_entity_poly.type
_entity_poly.pdbx_seq_one_letter_code
_entity_poly.pdbx_strand_id
1 'polypeptide(L)'
;MFEQLRWTAPGSGLALLSAQPATCLADPDAALVRSGQAVFGAPALLGGQAAKAGLSCSSCHINGRDNPHFLLSGVSAAPGTADVTNSFFSAARGNGRFDPVAIPDLAAPGKVARGPEARALEPFIRNLIVEEFGGDEPGAATLAALAAYVRAVRPCPAVRFASRRLEDQLRAIEDGIVGAAFMGNRGDRRGVRLSIASMRHQLGLIAERYSGPGFGRERNQLLVASRELQVIGDGDPARIDPALGSWKGVFDKDLAKRLRRGEGRSLYDAGHLEKSLR
;
A
#
# COMPACT_ATOMS: atom_id res chain seq x y z
N MET A 1 -12.23 -11.98 -6.80
CA MET A 1 -11.44 -12.55 -5.68
C MET A 1 -10.57 -11.43 -5.14
N PHE A 2 -10.53 -11.22 -3.84
CA PHE A 2 -9.71 -10.19 -3.21
C PHE A 2 -8.22 -10.52 -3.33
N GLU A 3 -7.41 -9.59 -3.79
CA GLU A 3 -5.96 -9.76 -3.94
C GLU A 3 -5.30 -10.18 -2.61
N GLN A 4 -5.68 -9.52 -1.52
CA GLN A 4 -5.12 -9.75 -0.19
C GLN A 4 -5.35 -11.17 0.35
N LEU A 5 -6.32 -11.92 -0.16
CA LEU A 5 -6.55 -13.30 0.26
C LEU A 5 -5.48 -14.27 -0.26
N ARG A 6 -4.67 -13.89 -1.25
CA ARG A 6 -3.60 -14.71 -1.80
C ARG A 6 -2.49 -15.01 -0.81
N TRP A 7 -2.30 -14.13 0.17
CA TRP A 7 -1.29 -14.26 1.23
C TRP A 7 -1.90 -14.12 2.63
N THR A 8 -3.12 -14.60 2.78
CA THR A 8 -3.84 -14.55 4.05
C THR A 8 -4.07 -15.96 4.56
N ALA A 9 -3.86 -16.18 5.84
CA ALA A 9 -4.12 -17.45 6.49
C ALA A 9 -5.57 -17.93 6.27
N PRO A 10 -5.80 -19.20 5.96
CA PRO A 10 -7.15 -19.74 5.79
C PRO A 10 -8.05 -19.38 6.98
N GLY A 11 -9.29 -18.99 6.70
CA GLY A 11 -10.25 -18.57 7.71
C GLY A 11 -10.09 -17.12 8.21
N SER A 12 -8.97 -16.45 7.92
CA SER A 12 -8.73 -15.07 8.38
C SER A 12 -9.23 -13.98 7.42
N GLY A 13 -9.78 -14.36 6.27
CA GLY A 13 -10.17 -13.41 5.23
C GLY A 13 -11.18 -12.37 5.70
N LEU A 14 -12.21 -12.77 6.43
CA LEU A 14 -13.19 -11.82 6.95
C LEU A 14 -12.56 -10.83 7.94
N ALA A 15 -11.73 -11.30 8.87
CA ALA A 15 -11.05 -10.42 9.84
C ALA A 15 -10.16 -9.38 9.13
N LEU A 16 -9.31 -9.82 8.19
CA LEU A 16 -8.42 -8.93 7.43
C LEU A 16 -9.17 -7.91 6.58
N LEU A 17 -10.26 -8.33 5.94
CA LEU A 17 -11.01 -7.46 5.03
C LEU A 17 -12.00 -6.53 5.75
N SER A 18 -12.44 -6.86 6.97
CA SER A 18 -13.38 -6.04 7.74
C SER A 18 -12.71 -4.95 8.54
N ALA A 19 -11.55 -5.22 9.13
CA ALA A 19 -10.85 -4.29 10.01
C ALA A 19 -9.33 -4.32 9.78
N GLN A 20 -8.68 -3.22 10.15
CA GLN A 20 -7.22 -3.09 10.07
C GLN A 20 -6.67 -2.55 11.38
N PRO A 21 -5.40 -2.84 11.72
CA PRO A 21 -4.72 -2.15 12.80
C PRO A 21 -4.83 -0.64 12.62
N ALA A 22 -5.32 0.03 13.66
CA ALA A 22 -5.37 1.49 13.66
C ALA A 22 -3.96 2.05 13.85
N THR A 23 -3.61 3.02 13.04
CA THR A 23 -2.31 3.69 13.07
C THR A 23 -2.50 5.19 13.15
N CYS A 24 -1.86 5.80 14.13
CA CYS A 24 -1.72 7.24 14.23
C CYS A 24 -0.36 7.65 13.68
N LEU A 25 -0.32 8.77 12.97
CA LEU A 25 0.91 9.30 12.40
C LEU A 25 1.31 10.58 13.16
N ALA A 26 2.60 10.73 13.43
CA ALA A 26 3.16 12.04 13.71
C ALA A 26 3.19 12.83 12.40
N ASP A 27 2.70 14.06 12.41
CA ASP A 27 2.59 14.94 11.23
C ASP A 27 1.87 14.30 10.04
N PRO A 28 0.60 13.86 10.20
CA PRO A 28 -0.13 13.12 9.16
C PRO A 28 -0.32 13.91 7.86
N ASP A 29 -0.29 15.24 7.93
CA ASP A 29 -0.47 16.14 6.78
C ASP A 29 0.84 16.54 6.09
N ALA A 30 1.99 16.17 6.66
CA ALA A 30 3.28 16.45 6.06
C ALA A 30 3.42 15.74 4.71
N ALA A 31 3.71 16.48 3.63
CA ALA A 31 3.85 15.93 2.29
C ALA A 31 4.86 14.78 2.22
N LEU A 32 5.94 14.85 2.99
CA LEU A 32 6.95 13.80 3.09
C LEU A 32 6.38 12.50 3.66
N VAL A 33 5.58 12.56 4.73
CA VAL A 33 4.96 11.40 5.38
C VAL A 33 3.90 10.79 4.47
N ARG A 34 3.02 11.62 3.88
CA ARG A 34 1.98 11.18 2.94
C ARG A 34 2.58 10.50 1.70
N SER A 35 3.65 11.08 1.15
CA SER A 35 4.38 10.49 0.03
C SER A 35 4.95 9.12 0.38
N GLY A 36 5.52 8.97 1.57
CA GLY A 36 6.04 7.70 2.08
C GLY A 36 4.93 6.68 2.26
N GLN A 37 3.79 7.07 2.82
CA GLN A 37 2.62 6.20 2.98
C GLN A 37 2.11 5.68 1.63
N ALA A 38 2.02 6.55 0.61
CA ALA A 38 1.61 6.16 -0.73
C ALA A 38 2.52 5.10 -1.33
N VAL A 39 3.84 5.31 -1.35
CA VAL A 39 4.78 4.35 -1.95
C VAL A 39 4.97 3.09 -1.12
N PHE A 40 4.76 3.14 0.21
CA PHE A 40 4.78 1.97 1.09
C PHE A 40 3.70 0.94 0.71
N GLY A 41 2.56 1.39 0.21
CA GLY A 41 1.47 0.57 -0.31
C GLY A 41 1.61 0.17 -1.79
N ALA A 42 2.67 0.56 -2.48
CA ALA A 42 2.83 0.30 -3.91
C ALA A 42 3.54 -1.03 -4.19
N PRO A 43 2.88 -2.06 -4.77
CA PRO A 43 3.56 -3.31 -5.14
C PRO A 43 4.73 -3.10 -6.09
N ALA A 44 4.65 -2.11 -6.98
CA ALA A 44 5.71 -1.76 -7.93
C ALA A 44 7.00 -1.24 -7.28
N LEU A 45 7.00 -0.94 -5.97
CA LEU A 45 8.21 -0.59 -5.21
C LEU A 45 9.14 -1.80 -5.07
N LEU A 46 8.56 -2.97 -4.83
CA LEU A 46 9.28 -4.23 -4.77
C LEU A 46 9.52 -4.75 -6.18
N GLY A 47 10.40 -5.72 -6.34
CA GLY A 47 10.71 -6.32 -7.63
C GLY A 47 10.28 -7.78 -7.72
N GLY A 48 10.71 -8.44 -8.79
CA GLY A 48 10.65 -9.89 -8.94
C GLY A 48 9.28 -10.49 -8.71
N GLN A 49 9.25 -11.55 -7.94
CA GLN A 49 8.02 -12.30 -7.62
C GLN A 49 7.13 -11.55 -6.63
N ALA A 50 7.69 -10.74 -5.73
CA ALA A 50 6.92 -9.95 -4.78
C ALA A 50 5.97 -8.98 -5.52
N ALA A 51 6.49 -8.19 -6.46
CA ALA A 51 5.67 -7.28 -7.26
C ALA A 51 4.62 -8.01 -8.11
N LYS A 52 4.99 -9.14 -8.73
CA LYS A 52 4.07 -9.98 -9.54
C LYS A 52 2.93 -10.57 -8.69
N ALA A 53 3.21 -10.91 -7.43
CA ALA A 53 2.20 -11.38 -6.49
C ALA A 53 1.30 -10.25 -5.95
N GLY A 54 1.60 -8.97 -6.24
CA GLY A 54 0.92 -7.82 -5.68
C GLY A 54 1.35 -7.48 -4.25
N LEU A 55 2.48 -8.03 -3.78
CA LEU A 55 3.01 -7.75 -2.45
C LEU A 55 3.64 -6.36 -2.41
N SER A 56 3.38 -5.66 -1.32
CA SER A 56 3.99 -4.38 -0.97
C SER A 56 4.46 -4.42 0.50
N CYS A 57 5.11 -3.38 0.97
CA CYS A 57 5.43 -3.28 2.40
C CYS A 57 4.16 -3.39 3.27
N SER A 58 3.02 -2.85 2.79
CA SER A 58 1.73 -2.94 3.46
C SER A 58 1.13 -4.35 3.50
N SER A 59 1.62 -5.30 2.72
CA SER A 59 1.15 -6.69 2.79
C SER A 59 1.59 -7.38 4.08
N CYS A 60 2.83 -7.13 4.50
CA CYS A 60 3.38 -7.59 5.77
C CYS A 60 3.11 -6.58 6.91
N HIS A 61 3.17 -5.28 6.62
CA HIS A 61 3.01 -4.22 7.61
C HIS A 61 1.74 -3.39 7.36
N ILE A 62 0.57 -3.94 7.69
CA ILE A 62 -0.71 -3.25 7.45
C ILE A 62 -0.72 -1.91 8.20
N ASN A 63 -0.84 -0.81 7.45
CA ASN A 63 -0.76 0.55 8.02
C ASN A 63 0.50 0.81 8.86
N GLY A 64 1.63 0.17 8.52
CA GLY A 64 2.86 0.27 9.30
C GLY A 64 2.87 -0.56 10.60
N ARG A 65 1.84 -1.39 10.83
CA ARG A 65 1.76 -2.33 11.96
C ARG A 65 2.18 -3.73 11.51
N ASP A 66 2.06 -4.71 12.36
CA ASP A 66 2.18 -6.13 11.99
C ASP A 66 0.97 -6.62 11.16
N ASN A 67 1.12 -7.78 10.53
CA ASN A 67 0.00 -8.50 9.93
C ASN A 67 -0.06 -9.92 10.48
N PRO A 68 -0.86 -10.16 11.55
CA PRO A 68 -0.98 -11.50 12.16
C PRO A 68 -1.65 -12.52 11.25
N HIS A 69 -2.24 -12.10 10.14
CA HIS A 69 -2.92 -12.95 9.17
C HIS A 69 -2.07 -13.30 7.94
N PHE A 70 -0.87 -12.70 7.81
CA PHE A 70 0.01 -12.97 6.68
C PHE A 70 0.47 -14.43 6.69
N LEU A 71 0.20 -15.13 5.59
CA LEU A 71 0.65 -16.50 5.37
C LEU A 71 0.90 -16.71 3.88
N LEU A 72 2.14 -16.94 3.51
CA LEU A 72 2.55 -17.26 2.15
C LEU A 72 3.31 -18.59 2.16
N SER A 73 2.82 -19.55 1.41
CA SER A 73 3.44 -20.89 1.33
C SER A 73 4.90 -20.78 0.88
N GLY A 74 5.79 -21.49 1.57
CA GLY A 74 7.23 -21.47 1.30
C GLY A 74 7.97 -20.25 1.88
N VAL A 75 7.25 -19.26 2.42
CA VAL A 75 7.80 -18.02 3.02
C VAL A 75 7.47 -17.92 4.50
N SER A 76 6.28 -18.38 4.90
CA SER A 76 5.80 -18.31 6.28
C SER A 76 5.81 -19.69 6.93
N ALA A 77 6.23 -19.80 8.21
CA ALA A 77 6.09 -20.99 9.02
C ALA A 77 4.72 -21.04 9.73
N ALA A 78 4.19 -19.88 10.08
CA ALA A 78 2.90 -19.70 10.73
C ALA A 78 2.30 -18.35 10.32
N PRO A 79 0.98 -18.10 10.53
CA PRO A 79 0.41 -16.79 10.34
C PRO A 79 1.19 -15.70 11.10
N GLY A 80 1.42 -14.58 10.46
CA GLY A 80 2.20 -13.46 11.02
C GLY A 80 3.71 -13.62 10.95
N THR A 81 4.23 -14.59 10.19
CA THR A 81 5.69 -14.77 9.99
C THR A 81 6.08 -14.67 8.52
N ALA A 82 7.30 -14.24 8.23
CA ALA A 82 7.87 -14.22 6.90
C ALA A 82 9.39 -14.42 6.94
N ASP A 83 9.91 -15.18 5.98
CA ASP A 83 11.32 -15.27 5.66
C ASP A 83 11.61 -14.37 4.46
N VAL A 84 12.11 -13.16 4.71
CA VAL A 84 12.38 -12.18 3.66
C VAL A 84 13.68 -12.52 2.88
N THR A 85 14.55 -13.37 3.43
CA THR A 85 15.75 -13.87 2.76
C THR A 85 15.48 -15.09 1.87
N ASN A 86 14.22 -15.48 1.73
CA ASN A 86 13.80 -16.61 0.93
C ASN A 86 14.06 -16.38 -0.57
N SER A 87 14.49 -17.41 -1.26
CA SER A 87 14.73 -17.39 -2.71
C SER A 87 13.50 -17.05 -3.55
N PHE A 88 12.29 -17.14 -2.98
CA PHE A 88 11.07 -16.65 -3.61
C PHE A 88 11.14 -15.13 -3.89
N PHE A 89 11.77 -14.37 -3.00
CA PHE A 89 11.87 -12.91 -3.13
C PHE A 89 13.10 -12.50 -3.94
N SER A 90 14.27 -13.05 -3.62
CA SER A 90 15.52 -12.71 -4.29
C SER A 90 16.45 -13.90 -4.40
N ALA A 91 16.97 -14.16 -5.61
CA ALA A 91 18.04 -15.13 -5.81
C ALA A 91 19.41 -14.63 -5.29
N ALA A 92 19.57 -13.31 -5.13
CA ALA A 92 20.84 -12.71 -4.70
C ALA A 92 21.08 -12.86 -3.19
N ARG A 93 20.01 -12.87 -2.39
CA ARG A 93 20.06 -12.92 -0.92
C ARG A 93 19.52 -14.23 -0.35
N GLY A 94 19.10 -15.15 -1.20
CA GLY A 94 18.69 -16.48 -0.75
C GLY A 94 19.80 -17.17 0.03
N ASN A 95 19.60 -17.34 1.36
CA ASN A 95 20.59 -17.97 2.25
C ASN A 95 20.49 -19.50 2.28
N GLY A 96 19.55 -20.10 1.52
CA GLY A 96 19.31 -21.54 1.46
C GLY A 96 18.71 -22.13 2.75
N ARG A 97 18.25 -21.28 3.67
CA ARG A 97 17.60 -21.68 4.92
C ARG A 97 16.16 -21.22 4.91
N PHE A 98 15.30 -21.95 5.58
CA PHE A 98 13.94 -21.55 5.86
C PHE A 98 13.87 -21.11 7.33
N ASP A 99 13.96 -19.80 7.55
CA ASP A 99 14.04 -19.18 8.88
C ASP A 99 13.05 -18.00 9.06
N PRO A 100 11.74 -18.23 8.82
CA PRO A 100 10.74 -17.19 8.95
C PRO A 100 10.64 -16.63 10.37
N VAL A 101 10.65 -15.31 10.48
CA VAL A 101 10.52 -14.57 11.74
C VAL A 101 9.19 -13.84 11.83
N ALA A 102 8.77 -13.52 13.06
CA ALA A 102 7.57 -12.73 13.27
C ALA A 102 7.68 -11.35 12.60
N ILE A 103 6.65 -10.99 11.83
CA ILE A 103 6.54 -9.66 11.21
C ILE A 103 6.45 -8.60 12.33
N PRO A 104 7.41 -7.67 12.42
CA PRO A 104 7.41 -6.71 13.53
C PRO A 104 6.35 -5.62 13.36
N ASP A 105 5.74 -5.21 14.46
CA ASP A 105 4.95 -3.98 14.52
C ASP A 105 5.89 -2.76 14.51
N LEU A 106 5.86 -1.98 13.41
CA LEU A 106 6.75 -0.82 13.26
C LEU A 106 6.40 0.32 14.24
N ALA A 107 5.19 0.30 14.85
CA ALA A 107 4.82 1.24 15.89
C ALA A 107 5.37 0.86 17.27
N ALA A 108 5.79 -0.39 17.47
CA ALA A 108 6.25 -0.86 18.79
C ALA A 108 7.51 -0.11 19.25
N PRO A 109 7.65 0.13 20.56
CA PRO A 109 8.84 0.75 21.13
C PRO A 109 10.12 -0.01 20.74
N GLY A 110 11.16 0.72 20.36
CA GLY A 110 12.48 0.16 20.03
C GLY A 110 12.58 -0.55 18.68
N LYS A 111 11.48 -0.72 17.92
CA LYS A 111 11.53 -1.36 16.59
C LYS A 111 12.03 -0.44 15.48
N VAL A 112 11.70 0.84 15.55
CA VAL A 112 12.16 1.86 14.61
C VAL A 112 12.87 2.96 15.38
N ALA A 113 14.11 3.24 15.00
CA ALA A 113 14.85 4.37 15.53
C ALA A 113 14.24 5.68 14.98
N ARG A 114 13.73 6.53 15.90
CA ARG A 114 12.97 7.76 15.55
C ARG A 114 13.74 9.04 15.85
N GLY A 115 14.90 8.92 16.49
CA GLY A 115 15.77 10.05 16.82
C GLY A 115 16.60 10.53 15.63
N PRO A 116 17.32 11.65 15.78
CA PRO A 116 18.19 12.22 14.75
C PRO A 116 19.35 11.30 14.33
N GLU A 117 19.75 10.37 15.19
CA GLU A 117 20.75 9.32 14.89
C GLU A 117 20.20 8.17 14.00
N ALA A 118 18.95 8.20 13.64
CA ALA A 118 18.29 7.15 12.86
C ALA A 118 18.72 7.12 11.37
N ARG A 119 19.96 7.52 11.06
CA ARG A 119 20.49 7.59 9.67
C ARG A 119 20.56 6.24 8.97
N ALA A 120 20.54 5.13 9.70
CA ALA A 120 20.60 3.78 9.13
C ALA A 120 19.27 3.30 8.50
N LEU A 121 18.14 4.02 8.69
CA LEU A 121 16.84 3.55 8.22
C LEU A 121 16.71 3.60 6.70
N GLU A 122 17.17 4.66 6.04
CA GLU A 122 17.12 4.74 4.57
C GLU A 122 17.98 3.67 3.88
N PRO A 123 19.27 3.46 4.25
CA PRO A 123 20.06 2.35 3.74
C PRO A 123 19.42 0.98 4.02
N PHE A 124 18.81 0.78 5.17
CA PHE A 124 18.10 -0.46 5.51
C PHE A 124 16.90 -0.68 4.59
N ILE A 125 16.04 0.34 4.38
CA ILE A 125 14.90 0.27 3.47
C ILE A 125 15.38 0.01 2.03
N ARG A 126 16.45 0.70 1.59
CA ARG A 126 17.06 0.46 0.28
C ARG A 126 17.46 -1.01 0.11
N ASN A 127 18.17 -1.57 1.10
CA ASN A 127 18.61 -2.96 1.03
C ASN A 127 17.43 -3.94 0.97
N LEU A 128 16.36 -3.69 1.71
CA LEU A 128 15.14 -4.50 1.58
C LEU A 128 14.59 -4.44 0.15
N ILE A 129 14.46 -3.24 -0.44
CA ILE A 129 13.90 -3.08 -1.79
C ILE A 129 14.78 -3.77 -2.84
N VAL A 130 16.07 -3.47 -2.83
CA VAL A 130 17.00 -3.88 -3.91
C VAL A 130 17.51 -5.31 -3.71
N GLU A 131 18.03 -5.59 -2.52
CA GLU A 131 18.74 -6.85 -2.27
C GLU A 131 17.78 -7.98 -1.91
N GLU A 132 16.79 -7.72 -1.03
CA GLU A 132 15.87 -8.78 -0.58
C GLU A 132 14.73 -9.02 -1.59
N PHE A 133 14.16 -7.97 -2.17
CA PHE A 133 13.00 -8.09 -3.05
C PHE A 133 13.33 -7.94 -4.55
N GLY A 134 14.58 -7.67 -4.91
CA GLY A 134 14.99 -7.52 -6.32
C GLY A 134 14.33 -6.35 -7.03
N GLY A 135 13.95 -5.31 -6.28
CA GLY A 135 13.43 -4.06 -6.83
C GLY A 135 14.55 -3.20 -7.41
N ASP A 136 14.18 -2.25 -8.27
CA ASP A 136 15.17 -1.30 -8.78
C ASP A 136 15.55 -0.28 -7.71
N GLU A 137 16.71 0.37 -7.90
CA GLU A 137 17.23 1.42 -7.03
C GLU A 137 16.20 2.57 -6.85
N PRO A 138 15.71 2.84 -5.62
CA PRO A 138 14.81 3.94 -5.36
C PRO A 138 15.54 5.28 -5.35
N GLY A 139 14.86 6.35 -5.77
CA GLY A 139 15.40 7.70 -5.67
C GLY A 139 15.56 8.15 -4.21
N ALA A 140 16.46 9.12 -3.99
CA ALA A 140 16.69 9.66 -2.65
C ALA A 140 15.41 10.26 -2.03
N ALA A 141 14.56 10.91 -2.82
CA ALA A 141 13.29 11.45 -2.35
C ALA A 141 12.33 10.34 -1.92
N THR A 142 12.28 9.23 -2.66
CA THR A 142 11.49 8.04 -2.32
C THR A 142 11.96 7.43 -1.01
N LEU A 143 13.27 7.24 -0.81
CA LEU A 143 13.83 6.69 0.44
C LEU A 143 13.54 7.60 1.64
N ALA A 144 13.75 8.91 1.49
CA ALA A 144 13.46 9.87 2.55
C ALA A 144 11.98 9.85 2.94
N ALA A 145 11.08 9.75 1.97
CA ALA A 145 9.64 9.67 2.21
C ALA A 145 9.25 8.39 2.92
N LEU A 146 9.74 7.22 2.48
CA LEU A 146 9.51 5.93 3.14
C LEU A 146 10.00 5.96 4.59
N ALA A 147 11.21 6.45 4.83
CA ALA A 147 11.78 6.56 6.17
C ALA A 147 10.96 7.52 7.04
N ALA A 148 10.49 8.64 6.51
CA ALA A 148 9.65 9.58 7.22
C ALA A 148 8.31 8.95 7.62
N TYR A 149 7.65 8.23 6.72
CA TYR A 149 6.42 7.50 7.04
C TYR A 149 6.66 6.46 8.15
N VAL A 150 7.67 5.61 8.00
CA VAL A 150 7.99 4.57 9.00
C VAL A 150 8.30 5.19 10.37
N ARG A 151 9.04 6.30 10.39
CA ARG A 151 9.29 7.06 11.64
C ARG A 151 8.03 7.71 12.21
N ALA A 152 7.06 8.07 11.37
CA ALA A 152 5.83 8.72 11.82
C ALA A 152 4.81 7.74 12.43
N VAL A 153 4.90 6.45 12.10
CA VAL A 153 3.96 5.42 12.58
C VAL A 153 3.94 5.35 14.11
N ARG A 154 2.74 5.41 14.71
CA ARG A 154 2.49 5.30 16.15
C ARG A 154 1.28 4.41 16.41
N PRO A 155 1.18 3.74 17.57
CA PRO A 155 -0.06 3.12 17.99
C PRO A 155 -1.10 4.22 18.30
N CYS A 156 -2.36 3.96 17.96
CA CYS A 156 -3.46 4.85 18.37
C CYS A 156 -3.90 4.51 19.80
N PRO A 157 -3.88 5.46 20.73
CA PRO A 157 -4.19 5.15 22.13
C PRO A 157 -5.62 4.66 22.36
N ALA A 158 -6.60 5.19 21.60
CA ALA A 158 -8.01 4.93 21.83
C ALA A 158 -8.59 3.79 20.98
N VAL A 159 -7.92 3.39 19.89
CA VAL A 159 -8.47 2.45 18.90
C VAL A 159 -7.40 1.47 18.46
N ARG A 160 -7.65 0.17 18.68
CA ARG A 160 -6.72 -0.89 18.26
C ARG A 160 -6.95 -1.32 16.80
N PHE A 161 -8.21 -1.41 16.40
CA PHE A 161 -8.62 -1.77 15.04
C PHE A 161 -9.66 -0.78 14.53
N ALA A 162 -9.58 -0.41 13.28
CA ALA A 162 -10.56 0.42 12.58
C ALA A 162 -11.20 -0.35 11.44
N SER A 163 -12.51 -0.18 11.24
CA SER A 163 -13.21 -0.73 10.09
C SER A 163 -12.64 -0.16 8.80
N ARG A 164 -12.50 -1.00 7.79
CA ARG A 164 -12.13 -0.56 6.45
C ARG A 164 -13.27 0.18 5.79
N ARG A 165 -13.02 1.37 5.27
CA ARG A 165 -14.01 2.20 4.58
C ARG A 165 -13.48 2.66 3.24
N LEU A 166 -14.39 3.00 2.34
CA LEU A 166 -14.05 3.61 1.06
C LEU A 166 -13.16 4.86 1.25
N GLU A 167 -13.47 5.69 2.26
CA GLU A 167 -12.75 6.95 2.50
C GLU A 167 -11.26 6.74 2.79
N ASP A 168 -10.87 5.63 3.40
CA ASP A 168 -9.47 5.30 3.67
C ASP A 168 -8.71 5.08 2.35
N GLN A 169 -9.34 4.44 1.37
CA GLN A 169 -8.75 4.22 0.05
C GLN A 169 -8.77 5.47 -0.84
N LEU A 170 -9.81 6.30 -0.73
CA LEU A 170 -9.84 7.60 -1.40
C LEU A 170 -8.73 8.52 -0.88
N ARG A 171 -8.47 8.52 0.43
CA ARG A 171 -7.36 9.24 1.04
C ARG A 171 -6.00 8.70 0.55
N ALA A 172 -5.84 7.39 0.44
CA ALA A 172 -4.61 6.80 -0.11
C ALA A 172 -4.37 7.21 -1.58
N ILE A 173 -5.43 7.43 -2.38
CA ILE A 173 -5.32 8.02 -3.72
C ILE A 173 -4.83 9.48 -3.63
N GLU A 174 -5.35 10.28 -2.69
CA GLU A 174 -4.88 11.65 -2.46
C GLU A 174 -3.42 11.70 -2.00
N ASP A 175 -2.99 10.76 -1.15
CA ASP A 175 -1.60 10.63 -0.74
C ASP A 175 -0.69 10.30 -1.94
N GLY A 176 -1.19 9.51 -2.90
CA GLY A 176 -0.50 9.26 -4.17
C GLY A 176 -0.31 10.53 -5.01
N ILE A 177 -1.31 11.43 -5.06
CA ILE A 177 -1.18 12.74 -5.74
C ILE A 177 -0.12 13.60 -5.06
N VAL A 178 -0.19 13.72 -3.72
CA VAL A 178 0.82 14.44 -2.94
C VAL A 178 2.20 13.84 -3.17
N GLY A 179 2.31 12.51 -3.20
CA GLY A 179 3.55 11.80 -3.48
C GLY A 179 4.11 12.11 -4.85
N ALA A 180 3.29 12.10 -5.89
CA ALA A 180 3.72 12.41 -7.25
C ALA A 180 4.25 13.85 -7.36
N ALA A 181 3.55 14.83 -6.78
CA ALA A 181 4.00 16.21 -6.74
C ALA A 181 5.30 16.37 -5.93
N PHE A 182 5.39 15.75 -4.75
CA PHE A 182 6.59 15.78 -3.90
C PHE A 182 7.82 15.21 -4.60
N MET A 183 7.68 14.07 -5.26
CA MET A 183 8.75 13.39 -5.99
C MET A 183 9.12 14.15 -7.27
N GLY A 184 8.13 14.66 -8.00
CA GLY A 184 8.32 15.47 -9.22
C GLY A 184 9.15 16.72 -8.97
N ASN A 185 8.85 17.47 -7.91
CA ASN A 185 9.59 18.66 -7.49
C ASN A 185 11.06 18.38 -7.09
N ARG A 186 11.43 17.11 -6.93
CA ARG A 186 12.79 16.65 -6.59
C ARG A 186 13.47 15.88 -7.71
N GLY A 187 12.84 15.83 -8.90
CA GLY A 187 13.38 15.13 -10.06
C GLY A 187 13.35 13.60 -9.94
N ASP A 188 12.68 13.06 -8.92
CA ASP A 188 12.54 11.61 -8.71
C ASP A 188 11.42 11.02 -9.60
N ARG A 189 11.75 10.84 -10.88
CA ARG A 189 10.80 10.32 -11.88
C ARG A 189 10.28 8.94 -11.54
N ARG A 190 11.11 8.10 -10.87
CA ARG A 190 10.70 6.78 -10.43
C ARG A 190 9.68 6.90 -9.29
N GLY A 191 9.95 7.74 -8.31
CA GLY A 191 9.02 8.03 -7.21
C GLY A 191 7.67 8.55 -7.70
N VAL A 192 7.64 9.38 -8.74
CA VAL A 192 6.40 9.79 -9.41
C VAL A 192 5.62 8.59 -9.95
N ARG A 193 6.28 7.72 -10.71
CA ARG A 193 5.64 6.50 -11.25
C ARG A 193 5.16 5.55 -10.16
N LEU A 194 5.92 5.40 -9.07
CA LEU A 194 5.52 4.59 -7.91
C LEU A 194 4.28 5.17 -7.22
N SER A 195 4.20 6.49 -7.06
CA SER A 195 3.02 7.17 -6.49
C SER A 195 1.78 6.95 -7.36
N ILE A 196 1.91 7.06 -8.68
CA ILE A 196 0.83 6.78 -9.62
C ILE A 196 0.45 5.29 -9.62
N ALA A 197 1.42 4.38 -9.55
CA ALA A 197 1.16 2.95 -9.42
C ALA A 197 0.40 2.61 -8.14
N SER A 198 0.72 3.28 -7.03
CA SER A 198 -0.04 3.17 -5.77
C SER A 198 -1.49 3.60 -5.95
N MET A 199 -1.75 4.75 -6.57
CA MET A 199 -3.12 5.22 -6.84
C MET A 199 -3.91 4.20 -7.67
N ARG A 200 -3.29 3.65 -8.73
CA ARG A 200 -3.90 2.62 -9.58
C ARG A 200 -4.20 1.34 -8.80
N HIS A 201 -3.30 0.95 -7.89
CA HIS A 201 -3.51 -0.19 -6.99
C HIS A 201 -4.73 0.06 -6.09
N GLN A 202 -4.86 1.25 -5.49
CA GLN A 202 -6.04 1.59 -4.68
C GLN A 202 -7.34 1.55 -5.48
N LEU A 203 -7.36 2.01 -6.74
CA LEU A 203 -8.52 1.86 -7.62
C LEU A 203 -8.89 0.39 -7.86
N GLY A 204 -7.89 -0.50 -7.96
CA GLY A 204 -8.09 -1.94 -8.04
C GLY A 204 -8.75 -2.52 -6.78
N LEU A 205 -8.23 -2.15 -5.61
CA LEU A 205 -8.80 -2.57 -4.32
C LEU A 205 -10.24 -2.05 -4.12
N ILE A 206 -10.54 -0.82 -4.55
CA ILE A 206 -11.91 -0.30 -4.56
C ILE A 206 -12.78 -1.15 -5.50
N ALA A 207 -12.30 -1.48 -6.71
CA ALA A 207 -13.07 -2.28 -7.66
C ALA A 207 -13.41 -3.68 -7.12
N GLU A 208 -12.55 -4.30 -6.32
CA GLU A 208 -12.83 -5.55 -5.62
C GLU A 208 -14.01 -5.40 -4.64
N ARG A 209 -14.09 -4.27 -3.92
CA ARG A 209 -15.20 -3.97 -2.99
C ARG A 209 -16.53 -3.75 -3.70
N TYR A 210 -16.50 -3.33 -4.94
CA TYR A 210 -17.67 -3.13 -5.79
C TYR A 210 -17.90 -4.29 -6.77
N SER A 211 -17.48 -5.52 -6.42
CA SER A 211 -17.62 -6.70 -7.30
C SER A 211 -19.04 -7.28 -7.36
N GLY A 212 -19.94 -6.86 -6.46
CA GLY A 212 -21.34 -7.31 -6.43
C GLY A 212 -22.16 -6.88 -7.64
N PRO A 213 -23.37 -7.48 -7.83
CA PRO A 213 -24.28 -7.10 -8.89
C PRO A 213 -24.72 -5.64 -8.75
N GLY A 214 -24.93 -4.96 -9.87
CA GLY A 214 -25.34 -3.54 -9.90
C GLY A 214 -24.18 -2.53 -9.91
N PHE A 215 -22.92 -2.96 -9.78
CA PHE A 215 -21.75 -2.07 -9.80
C PHE A 215 -20.89 -2.18 -11.07
N GLY A 216 -21.41 -2.74 -12.14
CA GLY A 216 -20.68 -2.90 -13.40
C GLY A 216 -20.17 -1.59 -13.98
N ARG A 217 -20.98 -0.52 -13.89
CA ARG A 217 -20.62 0.83 -14.36
C ARG A 217 -19.46 1.40 -13.54
N GLU A 218 -19.53 1.33 -12.22
CA GLU A 218 -18.50 1.83 -11.31
C GLU A 218 -17.18 1.12 -11.54
N ARG A 219 -17.18 -0.21 -11.67
CA ARG A 219 -15.97 -1.00 -11.97
C ARG A 219 -15.34 -0.62 -13.30
N ASN A 220 -16.13 -0.46 -14.35
CA ASN A 220 -15.62 -0.03 -15.66
C ASN A 220 -14.99 1.37 -15.58
N GLN A 221 -15.60 2.29 -14.83
CA GLN A 221 -15.05 3.63 -14.64
C GLN A 221 -13.80 3.65 -13.76
N LEU A 222 -13.68 2.79 -12.74
CA LEU A 222 -12.46 2.60 -11.98
C LEU A 222 -11.32 2.10 -12.90
N LEU A 223 -11.62 1.19 -13.82
CA LEU A 223 -10.64 0.72 -14.80
C LEU A 223 -10.21 1.83 -15.77
N VAL A 224 -11.16 2.66 -16.26
CA VAL A 224 -10.85 3.82 -17.10
C VAL A 224 -9.96 4.80 -16.33
N ALA A 225 -10.35 5.18 -15.11
CA ALA A 225 -9.58 6.08 -14.26
C ALA A 225 -8.15 5.55 -14.00
N SER A 226 -7.98 4.23 -13.82
CA SER A 226 -6.66 3.60 -13.68
C SER A 226 -5.82 3.70 -14.96
N ARG A 227 -6.42 3.56 -16.15
CA ARG A 227 -5.72 3.71 -17.43
C ARG A 227 -5.31 5.16 -17.68
N GLU A 228 -6.17 6.12 -17.34
CA GLU A 228 -5.84 7.55 -17.42
C GLU A 228 -4.63 7.90 -16.55
N LEU A 229 -4.59 7.38 -15.31
CA LEU A 229 -3.43 7.54 -14.43
C LEU A 229 -2.15 6.95 -15.04
N GLN A 230 -2.25 5.80 -15.72
CA GLN A 230 -1.09 5.23 -16.42
C GLN A 230 -0.58 6.17 -17.51
N VAL A 231 -1.48 6.68 -18.36
CA VAL A 231 -1.12 7.62 -19.43
C VAL A 231 -0.46 8.88 -18.85
N ILE A 232 -0.99 9.40 -17.73
CA ILE A 232 -0.37 10.54 -17.03
C ILE A 232 1.05 10.19 -16.57
N GLY A 233 1.25 9.02 -15.97
CA GLY A 233 2.55 8.57 -15.45
C GLY A 233 3.61 8.31 -16.53
N ASP A 234 3.17 7.93 -17.72
CA ASP A 234 4.03 7.71 -18.89
C ASP A 234 4.28 8.99 -19.71
N GLY A 235 3.60 10.08 -19.37
CA GLY A 235 3.63 11.37 -20.07
C GLY A 235 4.84 12.26 -19.72
N ASP A 236 4.77 13.48 -20.23
CA ASP A 236 5.78 14.53 -19.94
C ASP A 236 5.80 14.88 -18.45
N PRO A 237 6.96 14.74 -17.75
CA PRO A 237 7.08 15.07 -16.34
C PRO A 237 6.58 16.48 -15.96
N ALA A 238 6.78 17.48 -16.82
CA ALA A 238 6.33 18.85 -16.57
C ALA A 238 4.78 18.99 -16.54
N ARG A 239 4.07 18.03 -17.13
CA ARG A 239 2.60 18.02 -17.23
C ARG A 239 1.92 17.11 -16.23
N ILE A 240 2.66 16.30 -15.47
CA ILE A 240 2.08 15.31 -14.55
C ILE A 240 1.21 15.99 -13.50
N ASP A 241 1.72 17.01 -12.83
CA ASP A 241 1.03 17.68 -11.72
C ASP A 241 -0.30 18.33 -12.15
N PRO A 242 -0.36 19.18 -13.19
CA PRO A 242 -1.63 19.73 -13.68
C PRO A 242 -2.58 18.64 -14.22
N ALA A 243 -2.05 17.56 -14.82
CA ALA A 243 -2.86 16.45 -15.32
C ALA A 243 -3.50 15.67 -14.16
N LEU A 244 -2.78 15.41 -13.08
CA LEU A 244 -3.31 14.79 -11.86
C LEU A 244 -4.38 15.65 -11.20
N GLY A 245 -4.19 16.97 -11.14
CA GLY A 245 -5.20 17.90 -10.64
C GLY A 245 -6.50 17.86 -11.45
N SER A 246 -6.40 17.85 -12.78
CA SER A 246 -7.54 17.72 -13.68
C SER A 246 -8.23 16.38 -13.52
N TRP A 247 -7.47 15.27 -13.49
CA TRP A 247 -7.98 13.92 -13.28
C TRP A 247 -8.74 13.82 -11.95
N LYS A 248 -8.15 14.33 -10.85
CA LYS A 248 -8.81 14.33 -9.53
C LYS A 248 -10.12 15.10 -9.55
N GLY A 249 -10.16 16.27 -10.18
CA GLY A 249 -11.38 17.06 -10.29
C GLY A 249 -12.53 16.32 -10.97
N VAL A 250 -12.25 15.56 -12.04
CA VAL A 250 -13.24 14.71 -12.72
C VAL A 250 -13.64 13.51 -11.87
N PHE A 251 -12.66 12.81 -11.30
CA PHE A 251 -12.87 11.66 -10.44
C PHE A 251 -13.77 11.98 -9.25
N ASP A 252 -13.52 13.08 -8.54
CA ASP A 252 -14.26 13.49 -7.35
C ASP A 252 -15.69 13.93 -7.69
N LYS A 253 -15.88 14.63 -8.81
CA LYS A 253 -17.21 15.16 -9.19
C LYS A 253 -18.22 14.08 -9.50
N ASP A 254 -17.80 12.96 -10.05
CA ASP A 254 -18.68 11.92 -10.54
C ASP A 254 -18.45 10.57 -9.86
N LEU A 255 -17.33 9.90 -10.13
CA LEU A 255 -17.12 8.53 -9.71
C LEU A 255 -17.03 8.38 -8.19
N ALA A 256 -16.25 9.20 -7.49
CA ALA A 256 -16.13 9.14 -6.04
C ALA A 256 -17.48 9.38 -5.34
N LYS A 257 -18.31 10.30 -5.85
CA LYS A 257 -19.66 10.51 -5.32
C LYS A 257 -20.56 9.29 -5.47
N ARG A 258 -20.51 8.59 -6.62
CA ARG A 258 -21.30 7.38 -6.83
C ARG A 258 -20.81 6.24 -5.94
N LEU A 259 -19.52 6.07 -5.81
CA LEU A 259 -18.92 5.08 -4.91
C LEU A 259 -19.42 5.32 -3.47
N ARG A 260 -19.35 6.55 -2.94
CA ARG A 260 -19.86 6.88 -1.61
C ARG A 260 -21.35 6.54 -1.43
N ARG A 261 -22.18 6.83 -2.43
CA ARG A 261 -23.62 6.46 -2.39
C ARG A 261 -23.85 4.94 -2.41
N GLY A 262 -22.93 4.21 -3.00
CA GLY A 262 -23.01 2.75 -3.12
C GLY A 262 -22.33 1.99 -1.99
N GLU A 263 -21.59 2.66 -1.09
CA GLU A 263 -20.71 2.01 -0.09
C GLU A 263 -21.47 1.00 0.78
N GLY A 264 -22.63 1.36 1.33
CA GLY A 264 -23.44 0.46 2.17
C GLY A 264 -24.08 -0.73 1.43
N ARG A 265 -24.01 -0.78 0.09
CA ARG A 265 -24.46 -1.92 -0.71
C ARG A 265 -23.29 -2.71 -1.31
N SER A 266 -22.07 -2.25 -1.08
CA SER A 266 -20.83 -2.85 -1.55
C SER A 266 -20.25 -3.83 -0.51
N LEU A 267 -19.09 -4.40 -0.80
CA LEU A 267 -18.36 -5.26 0.13
C LEU A 267 -17.56 -4.49 1.19
N TYR A 268 -17.80 -3.19 1.37
CA TYR A 268 -17.45 -2.46 2.59
C TYR A 268 -18.44 -2.74 3.71
N ASP A 269 -19.69 -3.08 3.40
CA ASP A 269 -20.64 -3.58 4.38
C ASP A 269 -20.24 -4.99 4.85
N ALA A 270 -20.16 -5.18 6.17
CA ALA A 270 -19.68 -6.42 6.76
C ALA A 270 -20.58 -7.62 6.44
N GLY A 271 -21.90 -7.43 6.39
CA GLY A 271 -22.86 -8.49 6.07
C GLY A 271 -22.76 -8.95 4.61
N HIS A 272 -22.57 -8.00 3.67
CA HIS A 272 -22.34 -8.34 2.27
C HIS A 272 -20.99 -9.03 2.08
N LEU A 273 -19.95 -8.56 2.77
CA LEU A 273 -18.62 -9.16 2.71
C LEU A 273 -18.64 -10.61 3.23
N GLU A 274 -19.23 -10.83 4.39
CA GLU A 274 -19.32 -12.17 4.98
C GLU A 274 -20.03 -13.17 4.04
N LYS A 275 -21.15 -12.75 3.43
CA LYS A 275 -21.87 -13.58 2.45
C LYS A 275 -21.04 -13.89 1.20
N SER A 276 -20.18 -12.98 0.78
CA SER A 276 -19.34 -13.17 -0.42
C SER A 276 -18.12 -14.07 -0.19
N LEU A 277 -17.75 -14.30 1.07
CA LEU A 277 -16.60 -15.14 1.47
C LEU A 277 -17.01 -16.58 1.83
N ARG A 278 -18.30 -16.85 1.96
CA ARG A 278 -18.88 -18.20 2.11
C ARG A 278 -18.98 -18.90 0.75
#